data_e7cd57e929b16b33e540597bcd8b52a5
#
_entry.id   e7cd57e929b16b33e540597bcd8b52a5
#
_cell.length_a   1.000
_cell.length_b   1.000
_cell.length_c   1.000
_cell.angle_alpha   90.00
_cell.angle_beta   90.00
_cell.angle_gamma   90.00
#
_symmetry.space_group_name_H-M   'P 1'
#
loop_
_entity.id
_entity.type
_entity.pdbx_description
1 polymer ?
#
loop_
_entity_poly.entity_id
_entity_poly.type
_entity_poly.pdbx_seq_one_letter_code
_entity_poly.pdbx_strand_id
1 'polypeptide(L)'
;MVHDMPERNEVAELYYRRHHWDFRLGTYLGLLRTMGVRDMVQRLYDGSLLATQTFNRLKRTRELIATLIVEGLDSTRGREALARIERAHRHVVASNDEYRYVLSVFFLEPMRFNAEFGREKFHPADLDLLFSFWMNVGSRMKIAELLPSLSAWERFQREYEQQHQGFTEQGRALARASLFEVVRLVIPRGMQELTRQVLLGTMEPNLREVLGLPRAKLPVAVSLNAVRLASVFGAGTRVPTMDGHEQRS
;
A
#
# COMPACT_ATOMS: atom_id res chain seq x y z
N MET A 1 38.54 3.86 18.05
CA MET A 1 37.36 4.60 17.50
C MET A 1 36.60 3.63 16.65
N VAL A 2 35.59 3.00 17.22
CA VAL A 2 34.64 2.16 16.47
C VAL A 2 33.73 3.16 15.73
N HIS A 3 33.80 3.21 14.39
CA HIS A 3 32.87 3.95 13.60
C HIS A 3 31.50 3.30 13.83
N ASP A 4 30.65 4.06 14.49
CA ASP A 4 29.21 3.79 14.62
C ASP A 4 28.62 3.76 13.20
N MET A 5 28.55 2.57 12.60
CA MET A 5 27.81 2.37 11.36
C MET A 5 26.34 2.62 11.72
N PRO A 6 25.64 3.48 11.00
CA PRO A 6 24.23 3.70 11.28
C PRO A 6 23.52 2.34 11.27
N GLU A 7 22.79 2.04 12.36
CA GLU A 7 21.98 0.82 12.47
C GLU A 7 21.20 0.66 11.18
N ARG A 8 21.39 -0.47 10.49
CA ARG A 8 20.65 -0.77 9.25
C ARG A 8 19.18 -0.72 9.59
N ASN A 9 18.45 0.16 8.94
CA ASN A 9 17.00 0.19 9.06
C ASN A 9 16.44 -1.05 8.35
N GLU A 10 16.24 -2.13 9.11
CA GLU A 10 15.79 -3.43 8.61
C GLU A 10 14.44 -3.35 7.92
N VAL A 11 13.56 -2.47 8.38
CA VAL A 11 12.25 -2.24 7.75
C VAL A 11 12.45 -1.63 6.35
N ALA A 12 13.34 -0.65 6.21
CA ALA A 12 13.62 -0.05 4.91
C ALA A 12 14.29 -1.04 3.95
N GLU A 13 15.20 -1.88 4.45
CA GLU A 13 15.84 -2.95 3.68
C GLU A 13 14.80 -3.95 3.16
N LEU A 14 13.84 -4.35 4.02
CA LEU A 14 12.75 -5.24 3.68
C LEU A 14 11.87 -4.65 2.57
N TYR A 15 11.41 -3.39 2.75
CA TYR A 15 10.49 -2.71 1.84
C TYR A 15 11.09 -2.36 0.48
N TYR A 16 12.33 -1.88 0.46
CA TYR A 16 12.87 -1.24 -0.74
C TYR A 16 13.91 -2.07 -1.47
N ARG A 17 14.48 -3.12 -0.82
CA ARG A 17 15.48 -3.97 -1.47
C ARG A 17 15.03 -5.40 -1.61
N ARG A 18 14.73 -6.09 -0.49
CA ARG A 18 14.47 -7.53 -0.51
C ARG A 18 13.13 -7.87 -1.17
N HIS A 19 12.07 -7.17 -0.81
CA HIS A 19 10.69 -7.46 -1.24
C HIS A 19 9.97 -6.28 -1.89
N HIS A 20 10.71 -5.42 -2.56
CA HIS A 20 10.22 -4.18 -3.14
C HIS A 20 8.95 -4.34 -3.99
N TRP A 21 8.87 -5.39 -4.83
CA TRP A 21 7.69 -5.62 -5.67
C TRP A 21 6.49 -6.10 -4.87
N ASP A 22 6.72 -6.92 -3.85
CA ASP A 22 5.66 -7.46 -3.01
C ASP A 22 4.99 -6.33 -2.22
N PHE A 23 5.80 -5.42 -1.66
CA PHE A 23 5.27 -4.24 -1.00
C PHE A 23 4.59 -3.27 -1.95
N ARG A 24 5.17 -3.02 -3.10
CA ARG A 24 4.61 -2.09 -4.07
C ARG A 24 3.25 -2.54 -4.59
N LEU A 25 3.13 -3.79 -4.98
CA LEU A 25 1.88 -4.35 -5.52
C LEU A 25 0.88 -4.65 -4.40
N GLY A 26 1.32 -5.27 -3.31
CA GLY A 26 0.45 -5.57 -2.18
C GLY A 26 -0.16 -4.31 -1.55
N THR A 27 0.64 -3.27 -1.29
CA THR A 27 0.11 -2.00 -0.76
C THR A 27 -0.88 -1.36 -1.73
N TYR A 28 -0.65 -1.48 -3.04
CA TYR A 28 -1.59 -0.95 -4.03
C TYR A 28 -2.91 -1.72 -4.05
N LEU A 29 -2.86 -3.05 -3.92
CA LEU A 29 -4.06 -3.89 -3.75
C LEU A 29 -4.80 -3.54 -2.45
N GLY A 30 -4.07 -3.32 -1.35
CA GLY A 30 -4.64 -2.87 -0.09
C GLY A 30 -5.41 -1.57 -0.22
N LEU A 31 -4.86 -0.62 -0.98
CA LEU A 31 -5.57 0.63 -1.28
C LEU A 31 -6.85 0.40 -2.08
N LEU A 32 -6.80 -0.44 -3.13
CA LEU A 32 -7.99 -0.79 -3.91
C LEU A 32 -9.05 -1.46 -3.01
N ARG A 33 -8.64 -2.27 -2.04
CA ARG A 33 -9.51 -2.93 -1.07
C ARG A 33 -10.31 -1.93 -0.23
N THR A 34 -9.73 -0.80 0.15
CA THR A 34 -10.46 0.26 0.86
C THR A 34 -11.55 0.91 0.02
N MET A 35 -11.43 0.87 -1.31
CA MET A 35 -12.45 1.39 -2.24
C MET A 35 -13.69 0.48 -2.35
N GLY A 36 -13.65 -0.70 -1.76
CA GLY A 36 -14.81 -1.57 -1.60
C GLY A 36 -15.66 -1.27 -0.36
N VAL A 37 -15.14 -0.49 0.60
CA VAL A 37 -15.84 -0.14 1.84
C VAL A 37 -16.76 1.05 1.59
N ARG A 38 -18.09 0.80 1.66
CA ARG A 38 -19.14 1.75 1.26
C ARG A 38 -19.02 3.12 1.92
N ASP A 39 -18.89 3.15 3.26
CA ASP A 39 -18.84 4.41 4.01
C ASP A 39 -17.56 5.20 3.76
N MET A 40 -16.43 4.52 3.59
CA MET A 40 -15.16 5.16 3.21
C MET A 40 -15.24 5.79 1.83
N VAL A 41 -15.83 5.08 0.88
CA VAL A 41 -15.97 5.55 -0.49
C VAL A 41 -16.85 6.78 -0.57
N GLN A 42 -17.96 6.81 0.14
CA GLN A 42 -18.86 7.96 0.16
C GLN A 42 -18.15 9.23 0.63
N ARG A 43 -17.28 9.12 1.64
CA ARG A 43 -16.47 10.25 2.14
C ARG A 43 -15.31 10.62 1.22
N LEU A 44 -14.79 9.67 0.45
CA LEU A 44 -13.67 9.89 -0.45
C LEU A 44 -14.10 10.42 -1.83
N TYR A 45 -15.35 10.19 -2.20
CA TYR A 45 -15.87 10.54 -3.50
C TYR A 45 -16.26 12.01 -3.57
N ASP A 46 -15.44 12.79 -4.27
CA ASP A 46 -15.83 14.10 -4.78
C ASP A 46 -15.82 14.03 -6.30
N GLY A 47 -17.00 14.11 -6.91
CA GLY A 47 -17.23 13.78 -8.32
C GLY A 47 -16.50 14.68 -9.34
N SER A 48 -16.01 15.85 -8.95
CA SER A 48 -15.52 16.84 -9.91
C SER A 48 -14.02 16.72 -10.27
N LEU A 49 -13.17 16.09 -9.40
CA LEU A 49 -11.70 16.03 -9.58
C LEU A 49 -11.13 14.65 -9.26
N LEU A 50 -11.89 13.60 -9.49
CA LEU A 50 -11.63 12.25 -9.00
C LEU A 50 -10.21 11.72 -9.28
N ALA A 51 -9.77 11.77 -10.52
CA ALA A 51 -8.46 11.21 -10.89
C ALA A 51 -7.30 12.01 -10.30
N THR A 52 -7.35 13.34 -10.38
CA THR A 52 -6.26 14.23 -9.91
C THR A 52 -6.17 14.23 -8.39
N GLN A 53 -7.31 14.26 -7.70
CA GLN A 53 -7.33 14.22 -6.24
C GLN A 53 -6.87 12.86 -5.72
N THR A 54 -7.33 11.77 -6.33
CA THR A 54 -6.89 10.41 -5.98
C THR A 54 -5.37 10.28 -6.14
N PHE A 55 -4.82 10.71 -7.28
CA PHE A 55 -3.38 10.68 -7.50
C PHE A 55 -2.60 11.49 -6.46
N ASN A 56 -2.98 12.72 -6.19
CA ASN A 56 -2.29 13.58 -5.23
C ASN A 56 -2.37 13.02 -3.80
N ARG A 57 -3.50 12.43 -3.42
CA ARG A 57 -3.67 11.77 -2.12
C ARG A 57 -2.77 10.55 -2.01
N LEU A 58 -2.76 9.69 -3.02
CA LEU A 58 -1.90 8.52 -3.07
C LEU A 58 -0.43 8.88 -3.00
N LYS A 59 -0.02 9.90 -3.76
CA LYS A 59 1.35 10.41 -3.75
C LYS A 59 1.75 10.88 -2.35
N ARG A 60 0.94 11.73 -1.72
CA ARG A 60 1.20 12.23 -0.35
C ARG A 60 1.24 11.11 0.68
N THR A 61 0.30 10.19 0.64
CA THR A 61 0.29 9.03 1.55
C THR A 61 1.56 8.20 1.38
N ARG A 62 1.93 7.91 0.14
CA ARG A 62 3.15 7.15 -0.16
C ARG A 62 4.41 7.86 0.34
N GLU A 63 4.52 9.18 0.16
CA GLU A 63 5.66 9.97 0.63
C GLU A 63 5.75 9.94 2.17
N LEU A 64 4.65 10.10 2.87
CA LEU A 64 4.61 10.05 4.33
C LEU A 64 4.98 8.65 4.86
N ILE A 65 4.40 7.59 4.28
CA ILE A 65 4.73 6.20 4.65
C ILE A 65 6.20 5.90 4.35
N ALA A 66 6.71 6.33 3.19
CA ALA A 66 8.12 6.16 2.86
C ALA A 66 9.03 6.86 3.88
N THR A 67 8.67 8.06 4.32
CA THR A 67 9.42 8.76 5.38
C THR A 67 9.42 7.97 6.69
N LEU A 68 8.28 7.41 7.11
CA LEU A 68 8.20 6.59 8.32
C LEU A 68 9.09 5.34 8.22
N ILE A 69 9.12 4.70 7.06
CA ILE A 69 9.90 3.49 6.81
C ILE A 69 11.40 3.79 6.74
N VAL A 70 11.80 4.83 6.00
CA VAL A 70 13.22 5.11 5.72
C VAL A 70 13.89 5.80 6.90
N GLU A 71 13.25 6.82 7.46
CA GLU A 71 13.82 7.65 8.52
C GLU A 71 13.57 7.04 9.92
N GLY A 72 12.62 6.10 10.03
CA GLY A 72 12.19 5.53 11.32
C GLY A 72 11.25 6.46 12.09
N LEU A 73 10.45 5.85 12.97
CA LEU A 73 9.37 6.55 13.71
C LEU A 73 9.88 7.55 14.75
N ASP A 74 11.10 7.34 15.25
CA ASP A 74 11.71 8.14 16.32
C ASP A 74 12.59 9.29 15.80
N SER A 75 12.86 9.32 14.51
CA SER A 75 13.59 10.42 13.89
C SER A 75 12.75 11.72 13.90
N THR A 76 13.40 12.85 13.74
CA THR A 76 12.69 14.14 13.60
C THR A 76 11.72 14.11 12.41
N ARG A 77 12.18 13.60 11.25
CA ARG A 77 11.37 13.47 10.04
C ARG A 77 10.22 12.48 10.20
N GLY A 78 10.44 11.35 10.89
CA GLY A 78 9.39 10.38 11.20
C GLY A 78 8.29 10.98 12.08
N ARG A 79 8.66 11.68 13.15
CA ARG A 79 7.69 12.40 14.00
C ARG A 79 6.91 13.48 13.23
N GLU A 80 7.57 14.23 12.37
CA GLU A 80 6.91 15.21 11.49
C GLU A 80 5.93 14.55 10.52
N ALA A 81 6.32 13.41 9.92
CA ALA A 81 5.44 12.64 9.03
C ALA A 81 4.19 12.13 9.78
N LEU A 82 4.35 11.57 10.98
CA LEU A 82 3.22 11.17 11.85
C LEU A 82 2.31 12.36 12.16
N ALA A 83 2.88 13.51 12.54
CA ALA A 83 2.10 14.70 12.82
C ALA A 83 1.34 15.24 11.59
N ARG A 84 1.90 15.06 10.39
CA ARG A 84 1.21 15.39 9.13
C ARG A 84 0.05 14.44 8.84
N ILE A 85 0.24 13.14 9.09
CA ILE A 85 -0.82 12.14 8.97
C ILE A 85 -1.94 12.46 9.96
N GLU A 86 -1.62 12.70 11.23
CA GLU A 86 -2.60 13.06 12.27
C GLU A 86 -3.39 14.32 11.89
N ARG A 87 -2.73 15.37 11.40
CA ARG A 87 -3.40 16.59 10.93
C ARG A 87 -4.35 16.34 9.77
N ALA A 88 -3.93 15.51 8.80
CA ALA A 88 -4.77 15.17 7.65
C ALA A 88 -6.04 14.41 8.06
N HIS A 89 -5.99 13.65 9.15
CA HIS A 89 -7.11 12.87 9.65
C HIS A 89 -7.98 13.60 10.71
N ARG A 90 -7.55 14.77 11.21
CA ARG A 90 -8.24 15.49 12.29
C ARG A 90 -9.70 15.81 11.99
N HIS A 91 -10.04 16.05 10.73
CA HIS A 91 -11.39 16.38 10.29
C HIS A 91 -12.11 15.22 9.61
N VAL A 92 -11.49 14.05 9.58
CA VAL A 92 -12.11 12.85 9.00
C VAL A 92 -12.96 12.21 10.10
N VAL A 93 -14.27 12.17 9.87
CA VAL A 93 -15.20 11.45 10.74
C VAL A 93 -15.11 9.97 10.37
N ALA A 94 -14.28 9.22 11.09
CA ALA A 94 -14.10 7.79 10.91
C ALA A 94 -14.13 7.08 12.26
N SER A 95 -14.65 5.86 12.30
CA SER A 95 -14.65 5.03 13.50
C SER A 95 -13.24 4.48 13.80
N ASN A 96 -13.01 4.02 15.03
CA ASN A 96 -11.76 3.34 15.36
C ASN A 96 -11.54 2.08 14.49
N ASP A 97 -12.60 1.36 14.18
CA ASP A 97 -12.52 0.18 13.32
C ASP A 97 -12.14 0.50 11.87
N GLU A 98 -12.57 1.66 11.35
CA GLU A 98 -12.10 2.14 10.05
C GLU A 98 -10.59 2.41 10.08
N TYR A 99 -10.08 3.04 11.13
CA TYR A 99 -8.63 3.26 11.29
C TYR A 99 -7.87 1.94 11.42
N ARG A 100 -8.39 0.99 12.20
CA ARG A 100 -7.83 -0.38 12.31
C ARG A 100 -7.83 -1.07 10.96
N TYR A 101 -8.94 -1.00 10.22
CA TYR A 101 -9.04 -1.61 8.91
C TYR A 101 -8.02 -1.01 7.92
N VAL A 102 -7.92 0.31 7.84
CA VAL A 102 -6.93 0.98 6.99
C VAL A 102 -5.49 0.63 7.40
N LEU A 103 -5.22 0.56 8.71
CA LEU A 103 -3.91 0.12 9.20
C LEU A 103 -3.60 -1.31 8.72
N SER A 104 -4.57 -2.21 8.82
CA SER A 104 -4.37 -3.63 8.45
C SER A 104 -3.98 -3.82 6.99
N VAL A 105 -4.50 -3.04 6.06
CA VAL A 105 -4.19 -3.20 4.63
C VAL A 105 -2.73 -2.89 4.30
N PHE A 106 -2.05 -2.08 5.10
CA PHE A 106 -0.65 -1.74 4.86
C PHE A 106 0.33 -2.88 5.13
N PHE A 107 -0.03 -3.84 5.96
CA PHE A 107 0.83 -4.99 6.25
C PHE A 107 0.24 -6.33 5.80
N LEU A 108 -1.06 -6.55 5.94
CA LEU A 108 -1.66 -7.82 5.53
C LEU A 108 -1.62 -8.02 4.01
N GLU A 109 -1.88 -6.97 3.22
CA GLU A 109 -1.89 -7.14 1.77
C GLU A 109 -0.49 -7.41 1.16
N PRO A 110 0.59 -6.73 1.55
CA PRO A 110 1.93 -7.14 1.15
C PRO A 110 2.29 -8.56 1.60
N MET A 111 1.88 -8.97 2.81
CA MET A 111 2.11 -10.34 3.30
C MET A 111 1.36 -11.37 2.46
N ARG A 112 0.08 -11.14 2.15
CA ARG A 112 -0.72 -12.02 1.26
C ARG A 112 -0.14 -12.08 -0.14
N PHE A 113 0.20 -10.91 -0.70
CA PHE A 113 0.82 -10.84 -2.01
C PHE A 113 2.11 -11.64 -2.06
N ASN A 114 2.98 -11.50 -1.06
CA ASN A 114 4.22 -12.28 -0.98
C ASN A 114 3.92 -13.78 -0.79
N ALA A 115 3.00 -14.14 0.09
CA ALA A 115 2.64 -15.54 0.34
C ALA A 115 2.13 -16.25 -0.93
N GLU A 116 1.40 -15.56 -1.80
CA GLU A 116 0.85 -16.13 -3.02
C GLU A 116 1.81 -15.98 -4.21
N PHE A 117 2.33 -14.78 -4.43
CA PHE A 117 3.04 -14.41 -5.66
C PHE A 117 4.53 -14.10 -5.46
N GLY A 118 5.03 -13.94 -4.23
CA GLY A 118 6.43 -13.63 -3.96
C GLY A 118 7.38 -14.70 -4.48
N ARG A 119 8.50 -14.29 -5.07
CA ARG A 119 9.58 -15.20 -5.49
C ARG A 119 10.32 -15.78 -4.30
N GLU A 120 10.65 -14.91 -3.38
CA GLU A 120 11.22 -15.21 -2.07
C GLU A 120 10.14 -14.93 -1.04
N LYS A 121 9.85 -15.90 -0.19
CA LYS A 121 8.82 -15.74 0.84
C LYS A 121 9.39 -15.00 2.03
N PHE A 122 8.55 -14.24 2.72
CA PHE A 122 8.93 -13.63 3.99
C PHE A 122 9.33 -14.71 4.99
N HIS A 123 10.47 -14.50 5.65
CA HIS A 123 10.83 -15.30 6.81
C HIS A 123 9.94 -14.92 8.01
N PRO A 124 9.77 -15.80 9.01
CA PRO A 124 9.03 -15.46 10.23
C PRO A 124 9.51 -14.16 10.88
N ALA A 125 10.82 -13.93 10.92
CA ALA A 125 11.39 -12.68 11.44
C ALA A 125 10.98 -11.42 10.63
N ASP A 126 10.80 -11.54 9.32
CA ASP A 126 10.32 -10.44 8.48
C ASP A 126 8.85 -10.11 8.80
N LEU A 127 8.02 -11.14 9.05
CA LEU A 127 6.63 -10.98 9.44
C LEU A 127 6.51 -10.29 10.81
N ASP A 128 7.33 -10.71 11.77
CA ASP A 128 7.37 -10.11 13.12
C ASP A 128 7.85 -8.65 13.07
N LEU A 129 8.87 -8.37 12.27
CA LEU A 129 9.39 -7.01 12.05
C LEU A 129 8.31 -6.12 11.45
N LEU A 130 7.64 -6.58 10.42
CA LEU A 130 6.56 -5.85 9.76
C LEU A 130 5.39 -5.58 10.69
N PHE A 131 4.96 -6.62 11.39
CA PHE A 131 3.88 -6.53 12.36
C PHE A 131 4.21 -5.53 13.47
N SER A 132 5.39 -5.64 14.07
CA SER A 132 5.86 -4.74 15.13
C SER A 132 5.94 -3.28 14.65
N PHE A 133 6.44 -3.05 13.44
CA PHE A 133 6.51 -1.71 12.85
C PHE A 133 5.11 -1.09 12.73
N TRP A 134 4.15 -1.81 12.15
CA TRP A 134 2.79 -1.28 11.95
C TRP A 134 1.99 -1.15 13.24
N MET A 135 2.22 -2.01 14.23
CA MET A 135 1.64 -1.83 15.57
C MET A 135 2.18 -0.56 16.23
N ASN A 136 3.47 -0.25 16.09
CA ASN A 136 4.06 1.00 16.56
C ASN A 136 3.47 2.23 15.82
N VAL A 137 3.26 2.16 14.50
CA VAL A 137 2.58 3.22 13.75
C VAL A 137 1.16 3.43 14.29
N GLY A 138 0.37 2.36 14.44
CA GLY A 138 -0.99 2.42 14.97
C GLY A 138 -1.05 3.02 16.37
N SER A 139 -0.16 2.61 17.26
CA SER A 139 -0.06 3.15 18.62
C SER A 139 0.24 4.66 18.62
N ARG A 140 1.18 5.11 17.80
CA ARG A 140 1.53 6.55 17.69
C ARG A 140 0.42 7.38 17.07
N MET A 141 -0.38 6.77 16.19
CA MET A 141 -1.60 7.37 15.65
C MET A 141 -2.79 7.30 16.62
N LYS A 142 -2.60 6.77 17.84
CA LYS A 142 -3.64 6.63 18.88
C LYS A 142 -4.84 5.78 18.43
N ILE A 143 -4.60 4.81 17.54
CA ILE A 143 -5.63 3.83 17.19
C ILE A 143 -5.83 2.92 18.40
N ALA A 144 -7.05 2.89 18.90
CA ALA A 144 -7.37 2.09 20.08
C ALA A 144 -7.50 0.59 19.74
N GLU A 145 -7.34 -0.25 20.77
CA GLU A 145 -7.60 -1.70 20.68
C GLU A 145 -6.83 -2.41 19.56
N LEU A 146 -5.53 -2.11 19.41
CA LEU A 146 -4.68 -2.83 18.47
C LEU A 146 -4.65 -4.32 18.81
N LEU A 147 -4.78 -5.17 17.80
CA LEU A 147 -4.89 -6.61 17.99
C LEU A 147 -3.51 -7.25 18.22
N PRO A 148 -3.45 -8.30 19.04
CA PRO A 148 -2.17 -8.84 19.52
C PRO A 148 -1.45 -9.76 18.52
N SER A 149 -2.07 -10.18 17.43
CA SER A 149 -1.48 -11.13 16.49
C SER A 149 -1.97 -10.94 15.06
N LEU A 150 -1.17 -11.40 14.09
CA LEU A 150 -1.54 -11.40 12.67
C LEU A 150 -2.85 -12.14 12.42
N SER A 151 -3.06 -13.29 13.05
CA SER A 151 -4.30 -14.06 12.89
C SER A 151 -5.54 -13.33 13.42
N ALA A 152 -5.40 -12.53 14.48
CA ALA A 152 -6.47 -11.68 14.98
C ALA A 152 -6.79 -10.54 13.99
N TRP A 153 -5.77 -9.93 13.40
CA TRP A 153 -5.94 -8.90 12.38
C TRP A 153 -6.57 -9.45 11.08
N GLU A 154 -6.17 -10.64 10.64
CA GLU A 154 -6.78 -11.28 9.47
C GLU A 154 -8.26 -11.59 9.68
N ARG A 155 -8.62 -12.05 10.89
CA ARG A 155 -10.01 -12.30 11.25
C ARG A 155 -10.80 -11.00 11.27
N PHE A 156 -10.30 -9.99 11.97
CA PHE A 156 -10.90 -8.66 12.01
C PHE A 156 -11.14 -8.10 10.61
N GLN A 157 -10.12 -8.15 9.74
CA GLN A 157 -10.23 -7.62 8.38
C GLN A 157 -11.32 -8.35 7.59
N ARG A 158 -11.39 -9.69 7.66
CA ARG A 158 -12.44 -10.46 6.99
C ARG A 158 -13.84 -10.12 7.49
N GLU A 159 -14.02 -10.06 8.81
CA GLU A 159 -15.30 -9.71 9.44
C GLU A 159 -15.73 -8.30 9.07
N TYR A 160 -14.81 -7.35 9.12
CA TYR A 160 -15.05 -5.96 8.73
C TYR A 160 -15.48 -5.86 7.25
N GLU A 161 -14.79 -6.56 6.36
CA GLU A 161 -15.13 -6.58 4.95
C GLU A 161 -16.49 -7.23 4.67
N GLN A 162 -16.80 -8.33 5.32
CA GLN A 162 -18.13 -8.97 5.19
C GLN A 162 -19.27 -8.02 5.57
N GLN A 163 -19.07 -7.15 6.53
CA GLN A 163 -20.08 -6.22 7.01
C GLN A 163 -20.15 -4.93 6.19
N HIS A 164 -19.02 -4.41 5.76
CA HIS A 164 -18.89 -3.04 5.23
C HIS A 164 -18.60 -2.98 3.73
N GLN A 165 -18.03 -4.04 3.13
CA GLN A 165 -17.77 -4.04 1.69
C GLN A 165 -19.04 -4.31 0.90
N GLY A 166 -19.13 -3.70 -0.28
CA GLY A 166 -20.17 -3.93 -1.25
C GLY A 166 -19.99 -3.05 -2.47
N PHE A 167 -20.60 -3.47 -3.55
CA PHE A 167 -20.56 -2.70 -4.79
C PHE A 167 -21.20 -1.32 -4.61
N THR A 168 -20.48 -0.31 -5.08
CA THR A 168 -21.00 1.06 -5.25
C THR A 168 -20.44 1.65 -6.55
N GLU A 169 -21.24 2.49 -7.22
CA GLU A 169 -20.77 3.18 -8.43
C GLU A 169 -19.57 4.09 -8.14
N GLN A 170 -19.54 4.71 -6.95
CA GLN A 170 -18.44 5.53 -6.49
C GLN A 170 -17.16 4.70 -6.27
N GLY A 171 -17.27 3.53 -5.62
CA GLY A 171 -16.15 2.60 -5.43
C GLY A 171 -15.58 2.12 -6.76
N ARG A 172 -16.47 1.76 -7.71
CA ARG A 172 -16.07 1.41 -9.06
C ARG A 172 -15.33 2.56 -9.76
N ALA A 173 -15.87 3.77 -9.67
CA ALA A 173 -15.25 4.95 -10.30
C ALA A 173 -13.84 5.23 -9.70
N LEU A 174 -13.69 5.18 -8.37
CA LEU A 174 -12.41 5.33 -7.68
C LEU A 174 -11.41 4.23 -8.07
N ALA A 175 -11.84 2.97 -8.06
CA ALA A 175 -11.00 1.84 -8.44
C ALA A 175 -10.56 1.92 -9.90
N ARG A 176 -11.46 2.28 -10.81
CA ARG A 176 -11.11 2.52 -12.22
C ARG A 176 -10.16 3.69 -12.39
N ALA A 177 -10.42 4.83 -11.74
CA ALA A 177 -9.51 5.97 -11.77
C ALA A 177 -8.11 5.57 -11.27
N SER A 178 -8.03 4.81 -10.19
CA SER A 178 -6.75 4.30 -9.69
C SER A 178 -6.07 3.36 -10.68
N LEU A 179 -6.77 2.36 -11.21
CA LEU A 179 -6.21 1.39 -12.15
C LEU A 179 -5.81 1.99 -13.51
N PHE A 180 -6.57 2.95 -14.02
CA PHE A 180 -6.35 3.49 -15.36
C PHE A 180 -5.57 4.80 -15.32
N GLU A 181 -5.99 5.77 -14.53
CA GLU A 181 -5.35 7.10 -14.52
C GLU A 181 -4.06 7.12 -13.71
N VAL A 182 -4.04 6.53 -12.51
CA VAL A 182 -2.82 6.49 -11.69
C VAL A 182 -1.75 5.63 -12.35
N VAL A 183 -2.11 4.47 -12.89
CA VAL A 183 -1.16 3.64 -13.65
C VAL A 183 -0.63 4.40 -14.87
N ARG A 184 -1.48 5.14 -15.58
CA ARG A 184 -1.07 5.98 -16.72
C ARG A 184 -0.06 7.06 -16.32
N LEU A 185 -0.21 7.65 -15.14
CA LEU A 185 0.65 8.74 -14.66
C LEU A 185 2.01 8.27 -14.14
N VAL A 186 2.09 7.06 -13.56
CA VAL A 186 3.29 6.58 -12.86
C VAL A 186 4.03 5.46 -13.57
N ILE A 187 3.40 4.81 -14.55
CA ILE A 187 3.97 3.65 -15.27
C ILE A 187 4.28 4.05 -16.73
N PRO A 188 5.47 3.72 -17.26
CA PRO A 188 5.80 3.93 -18.66
C PRO A 188 4.74 3.33 -19.62
N ARG A 189 4.43 4.03 -20.72
CA ARG A 189 3.33 3.65 -21.63
C ARG A 189 3.33 2.19 -22.04
N GLY A 190 4.50 1.65 -22.40
CA GLY A 190 4.64 0.25 -22.84
C GLY A 190 4.33 -0.79 -21.74
N MET A 191 4.29 -0.41 -20.48
CA MET A 191 4.06 -1.32 -19.35
C MET A 191 2.69 -1.15 -18.68
N GLN A 192 1.92 -0.15 -19.07
CA GLN A 192 0.67 0.21 -18.40
C GLN A 192 -0.36 -0.92 -18.45
N GLU A 193 -0.59 -1.50 -19.63
CA GLU A 193 -1.55 -2.59 -19.78
C GLU A 193 -1.10 -3.83 -19.00
N LEU A 194 0.17 -4.17 -19.10
CA LEU A 194 0.72 -5.29 -18.35
C LEU A 194 0.59 -5.11 -16.84
N THR A 195 0.85 -3.91 -16.33
CA THR A 195 0.66 -3.58 -14.91
C THR A 195 -0.80 -3.71 -14.49
N ARG A 196 -1.74 -3.25 -15.32
CA ARG A 196 -3.18 -3.44 -15.09
C ARG A 196 -3.57 -4.92 -15.03
N GLN A 197 -3.04 -5.72 -15.96
CA GLN A 197 -3.29 -7.17 -15.97
C GLN A 197 -2.74 -7.86 -14.72
N VAL A 198 -1.57 -7.45 -14.23
CA VAL A 198 -1.03 -7.93 -12.94
C VAL A 198 -2.00 -7.59 -11.81
N LEU A 199 -2.38 -6.33 -11.68
CA LEU A 199 -3.27 -5.89 -10.59
C LEU A 199 -4.63 -6.57 -10.63
N LEU A 200 -5.22 -6.72 -11.81
CA LEU A 200 -6.50 -7.43 -11.98
C LEU A 200 -6.37 -8.93 -11.71
N GLY A 201 -5.25 -9.53 -12.10
CA GLY A 201 -5.02 -10.97 -11.96
C GLY A 201 -4.64 -11.38 -10.53
N THR A 202 -3.95 -10.51 -9.80
CA THR A 202 -3.57 -10.76 -8.40
C THR A 202 -4.66 -10.36 -7.40
N MET A 203 -5.72 -9.70 -7.87
CA MET A 203 -6.85 -9.30 -7.04
C MET A 203 -7.78 -10.49 -6.77
N GLU A 204 -8.17 -10.68 -5.53
CA GLU A 204 -9.15 -11.67 -5.13
C GLU A 204 -10.46 -11.54 -5.93
N PRO A 205 -11.10 -12.64 -6.35
CA PRO A 205 -12.33 -12.58 -7.14
C PRO A 205 -13.43 -11.76 -6.48
N ASN A 206 -13.65 -11.92 -5.19
CA ASN A 206 -14.67 -11.19 -4.43
C ASN A 206 -14.40 -9.67 -4.44
N LEU A 207 -13.16 -9.26 -4.20
CA LEU A 207 -12.77 -7.85 -4.24
C LEU A 207 -13.01 -7.25 -5.64
N ARG A 208 -12.67 -7.99 -6.69
CA ARG A 208 -12.88 -7.55 -8.06
C ARG A 208 -14.37 -7.36 -8.38
N GLU A 209 -15.24 -8.23 -7.90
CA GLU A 209 -16.70 -8.11 -8.03
C GLU A 209 -17.22 -6.90 -7.27
N VAL A 210 -16.82 -6.73 -6.02
CA VAL A 210 -17.16 -5.57 -5.19
C VAL A 210 -16.76 -4.25 -5.87
N LEU A 211 -15.63 -4.22 -6.55
CA LEU A 211 -15.16 -3.03 -7.27
C LEU A 211 -15.71 -2.90 -8.70
N GLY A 212 -16.51 -3.85 -9.16
CA GLY A 212 -17.06 -3.86 -10.53
C GLY A 212 -15.97 -3.84 -11.60
N LEU A 213 -14.85 -4.52 -11.36
CA LEU A 213 -13.71 -4.55 -12.25
C LEU A 213 -13.71 -5.81 -13.15
N PRO A 214 -13.16 -5.72 -14.37
CA PRO A 214 -13.10 -6.86 -15.28
C PRO A 214 -12.12 -7.93 -14.78
N ARG A 215 -12.25 -9.14 -15.29
CA ARG A 215 -11.26 -10.19 -15.11
C ARG A 215 -9.97 -9.85 -15.86
N ALA A 216 -8.82 -10.31 -15.35
CA ALA A 216 -7.59 -10.26 -16.11
C ALA A 216 -7.71 -11.09 -17.40
N LYS A 217 -7.14 -10.59 -18.48
CA LYS A 217 -7.11 -11.28 -19.78
C LYS A 217 -5.90 -12.21 -19.90
N LEU A 218 -4.85 -11.95 -19.14
CA LEU A 218 -3.61 -12.71 -19.16
C LEU A 218 -3.46 -13.53 -17.88
N PRO A 219 -2.85 -14.73 -17.95
CA PRO A 219 -2.47 -15.47 -16.76
C PRO A 219 -1.54 -14.64 -15.86
N VAL A 220 -1.78 -14.67 -14.56
CA VAL A 220 -1.03 -13.88 -13.58
C VAL A 220 0.48 -14.14 -13.67
N ALA A 221 0.88 -15.40 -13.78
CA ALA A 221 2.29 -15.77 -13.88
C ALA A 221 2.99 -15.11 -15.09
N VAL A 222 2.31 -15.03 -16.24
CA VAL A 222 2.86 -14.39 -17.45
C VAL A 222 3.03 -12.89 -17.25
N SER A 223 1.98 -12.22 -16.78
CA SER A 223 2.00 -10.77 -16.61
C SER A 223 2.96 -10.34 -15.49
N LEU A 224 3.02 -11.09 -14.39
CA LEU A 224 3.90 -10.79 -13.27
C LEU A 224 5.38 -10.98 -13.62
N ASN A 225 5.73 -12.07 -14.32
CA ASN A 225 7.10 -12.31 -14.80
C ASN A 225 7.54 -11.24 -15.80
N ALA A 226 6.66 -10.83 -16.70
CA ALA A 226 6.98 -9.78 -17.67
C ALA A 226 7.23 -8.41 -16.99
N VAL A 227 6.45 -8.03 -15.97
CA VAL A 227 6.71 -6.81 -15.19
C VAL A 227 8.04 -6.88 -14.46
N ARG A 228 8.35 -8.03 -13.86
CA ARG A 228 9.64 -8.24 -13.16
C ARG A 228 10.84 -8.17 -14.11
N LEU A 229 10.73 -8.76 -15.30
CA LEU A 229 11.79 -8.70 -16.31
C LEU A 229 11.99 -7.28 -16.85
N ALA A 230 10.90 -6.59 -17.17
CA ALA A 230 10.98 -5.22 -17.67
C ALA A 230 11.62 -4.26 -16.64
N SER A 231 11.46 -4.52 -15.34
CA SER A 231 12.09 -3.71 -14.29
C SER A 231 13.61 -3.93 -14.19
N VAL A 232 14.10 -5.10 -14.58
CA VAL A 232 15.55 -5.39 -14.62
C VAL A 232 16.22 -4.64 -15.77
N PHE A 233 15.49 -4.45 -16.88
CA PHE A 233 16.05 -3.87 -18.12
C PHE A 233 15.78 -2.36 -18.29
N GLY A 234 14.91 -1.74 -17.51
CA GLY A 234 14.42 -0.43 -17.93
C GLY A 234 14.16 0.66 -16.91
N ALA A 235 14.28 0.43 -15.65
CA ALA A 235 14.10 1.52 -14.68
C ALA A 235 14.76 1.14 -13.38
N GLY A 236 15.91 1.72 -13.12
CA GLY A 236 16.39 1.82 -11.76
C GLY A 236 15.25 2.35 -10.89
N THR A 237 14.70 1.51 -10.07
CA THR A 237 13.77 1.90 -9.03
C THR A 237 14.54 2.88 -8.15
N ARG A 238 14.28 4.17 -8.31
CA ARG A 238 14.86 5.17 -7.42
C ARG A 238 14.33 4.88 -6.03
N VAL A 239 15.15 4.21 -5.24
CA VAL A 239 15.01 4.23 -3.79
C VAL A 239 15.08 5.71 -3.41
N PRO A 240 14.16 6.25 -2.61
CA PRO A 240 14.32 7.60 -2.09
C PRO A 240 15.68 7.68 -1.39
N THR A 241 16.64 8.41 -1.98
CA THR A 241 17.93 8.62 -1.34
C THR A 241 17.73 9.52 -0.13
N MET A 242 18.40 9.19 0.96
CA MET A 242 18.31 9.93 2.23
C MET A 242 18.77 11.41 2.09
N ASP A 243 19.51 11.71 1.04
CA ASP A 243 19.98 13.05 0.73
C ASP A 243 19.15 13.65 -0.42
N GLY A 244 18.39 14.70 -0.11
CA GLY A 244 17.53 15.42 -1.04
C GLY A 244 18.28 16.18 -2.15
N HIS A 245 19.38 15.66 -2.65
CA HIS A 245 20.11 16.17 -3.82
C HIS A 245 19.87 15.25 -5.01
N GLU A 246 19.07 15.72 -5.96
CA GLU A 246 19.04 15.19 -7.33
C GLU A 246 20.44 15.27 -7.92
N GLN A 247 21.15 14.14 -7.95
CA GLN A 247 22.22 14.01 -8.92
C GLN A 247 21.62 13.54 -10.23
N ARG A 248 21.44 14.50 -11.13
CA ARG A 248 21.26 14.25 -12.57
C ARG A 248 22.62 13.80 -13.10
N SER A 249 22.67 12.60 -13.60
CA SER A 249 23.67 12.16 -14.57
C SER A 249 23.01 11.32 -15.65
#